data_a60e8daa5f0d6ccd0bb114c4a25a088c
#
_entry.id   a60e8daa5f0d6ccd0bb114c4a25a088c
#
_cell.length_a   1.000
_cell.length_b   1.000
_cell.length_c   1.000
_cell.angle_alpha   90.00
_cell.angle_beta   90.00
_cell.angle_gamma   90.00
#
_symmetry.space_group_name_H-M   'P 1'
#
loop_
_entity.id
_entity.type
_entity.pdbx_description
1 polymer ?
#
loop_
_entity_poly.entity_id
_entity_poly.type
_entity_poly.pdbx_seq_one_letter_code
_entity_poly.pdbx_strand_id
1 'polypeptide(L)'
;MPWTSACFRGQDLPYDLKEPCSKGDILETLDKFDWAILNELQCDGRLTNAELAQRVGLSAAPCWRRVRALEESGVIKGYRAEIDRQKVGLDVFAFVRLDAERNRGDVTRQLEEAIRNIPEVISCHYISGAGTFELQVVSKDLNTFSQFARDVLLNLPNVKDLHTSFSLGEVKASGALPLRVSR
;
A
#
# COMPACT_ATOMS: atom_id res chain seq x y z
N MET A 1 31.16 -3.34 -1.15
CA MET A 1 30.56 -3.54 0.17
C MET A 1 29.25 -4.26 -0.05
N PRO A 2 29.00 -5.44 0.54
CA PRO A 2 27.84 -6.26 0.26
C PRO A 2 26.61 -5.67 0.98
N TRP A 3 25.55 -5.42 0.24
CA TRP A 3 24.23 -5.11 0.75
C TRP A 3 23.69 -6.37 1.41
N THR A 4 23.83 -6.47 2.72
CA THR A 4 23.21 -7.55 3.49
C THR A 4 21.71 -7.35 3.47
N SER A 5 21.03 -8.41 3.08
CA SER A 5 19.57 -8.61 3.01
C SER A 5 18.88 -8.34 4.33
N ALA A 6 18.53 -7.09 4.58
CA ALA A 6 17.55 -6.68 5.57
C ALA A 6 16.30 -6.15 4.83
N CYS A 7 15.79 -6.96 3.90
CA CYS A 7 14.49 -6.72 3.30
C CYS A 7 13.42 -7.18 4.27
N PHE A 8 12.72 -6.22 4.83
CA PHE A 8 11.35 -6.28 5.35
C PHE A 8 10.87 -7.68 5.79
N ARG A 9 11.26 -8.09 7.00
CA ARG A 9 10.40 -8.98 7.77
C ARG A 9 9.19 -8.14 8.18
N GLY A 10 7.98 -8.65 7.92
CA GLY A 10 6.71 -7.97 8.15
C GLY A 10 6.38 -7.62 9.62
N GLN A 11 7.39 -7.23 10.40
CA GLN A 11 7.27 -6.89 11.82
C GLN A 11 7.43 -5.39 12.11
N ASP A 12 7.82 -4.57 11.11
CA ASP A 12 8.13 -3.15 11.34
C ASP A 12 7.20 -2.18 10.58
N LEU A 13 5.97 -2.59 10.29
CA LEU A 13 4.95 -1.61 9.97
C LEU A 13 4.37 -1.08 11.28
N PRO A 14 4.46 0.23 11.56
CA PRO A 14 3.92 0.83 12.78
C PRO A 14 2.38 0.97 12.71
N TYR A 15 1.70 -0.08 12.27
CA TYR A 15 0.25 -0.13 12.22
C TYR A 15 -0.24 -1.24 13.14
N ASP A 16 -0.26 -0.92 14.42
CA ASP A 16 -1.18 -1.57 15.33
C ASP A 16 -2.59 -1.05 14.98
N LEU A 17 -3.41 -1.93 14.39
CA LEU A 17 -4.83 -1.63 14.08
C LEU A 17 -5.68 -1.43 15.34
N LYS A 18 -5.06 -1.13 16.48
CA LYS A 18 -5.71 -1.14 17.79
C LYS A 18 -6.46 0.12 18.16
N GLU A 19 -6.29 1.24 17.44
CA GLU A 19 -7.24 2.35 17.63
C GLU A 19 -7.45 3.09 16.31
N PRO A 20 -8.71 3.27 15.85
CA PRO A 20 -8.96 4.28 14.84
C PRO A 20 -8.72 5.63 15.52
N CYS A 21 -7.57 6.24 15.24
CA CYS A 21 -7.40 7.67 15.45
C CYS A 21 -8.66 8.31 14.85
N SER A 22 -9.40 9.08 15.65
CA SER A 22 -10.67 9.63 15.23
C SER A 22 -10.45 10.44 13.94
N LYS A 23 -10.98 9.95 12.83
CA LYS A 23 -10.75 10.49 11.48
C LYS A 23 -11.15 11.97 11.35
N GLY A 24 -11.91 12.52 12.30
CA GLY A 24 -12.31 13.93 12.39
C GLY A 24 -11.18 14.86 12.79
N ASP A 25 -10.38 14.47 13.78
CA ASP A 25 -9.45 15.41 14.44
C ASP A 25 -8.25 15.79 13.57
N ILE A 26 -7.75 14.89 12.70
CA ILE A 26 -6.56 15.16 11.88
C ILE A 26 -6.87 16.09 10.71
N LEU A 27 -8.04 15.94 10.06
CA LEU A 27 -8.41 16.79 8.93
C LEU A 27 -8.65 18.24 9.33
N GLU A 28 -9.14 18.47 10.56
CA GLU A 28 -9.37 19.83 11.11
C GLU A 28 -8.06 20.53 11.51
N THR A 29 -6.95 19.77 11.66
CA THR A 29 -5.65 20.34 12.08
C THR A 29 -4.73 20.68 10.92
N LEU A 30 -4.98 20.14 9.69
CA LEU A 30 -4.15 20.40 8.51
C LEU A 30 -4.45 21.78 7.92
N ASP A 31 -3.43 22.62 7.87
CA ASP A 31 -3.53 23.95 7.25
C ASP A 31 -3.12 23.93 5.75
N LYS A 32 -3.25 25.09 5.12
CA LYS A 32 -2.90 25.25 3.69
C LYS A 32 -1.47 24.85 3.34
N PHE A 33 -0.53 25.01 4.26
CA PHE A 33 0.86 24.66 4.03
C PHE A 33 1.07 23.14 4.13
N ASP A 34 0.37 22.47 5.02
CA ASP A 34 0.41 21.02 5.14
C ASP A 34 -0.16 20.36 3.87
N TRP A 35 -1.27 20.87 3.35
CA TRP A 35 -1.82 20.43 2.06
C TRP A 35 -0.87 20.69 0.88
N ALA A 36 -0.18 21.83 0.86
CA ALA A 36 0.81 22.14 -0.17
C ALA A 36 1.99 21.17 -0.08
N ILE A 37 2.52 20.90 1.11
CA ILE A 37 3.59 19.94 1.36
C ILE A 37 3.19 18.54 0.85
N LEU A 38 1.99 18.08 1.22
CA LEU A 38 1.49 16.77 0.79
C LEU A 38 1.35 16.67 -0.73
N ASN A 39 0.86 17.72 -1.41
CA ASN A 39 0.75 17.75 -2.86
C ASN A 39 2.11 17.69 -3.55
N GLU A 40 3.11 18.42 -3.08
CA GLU A 40 4.47 18.38 -3.64
C GLU A 40 5.12 17.01 -3.43
N LEU A 41 5.03 16.46 -2.22
CA LEU A 41 5.63 15.17 -1.89
C LEU A 41 4.96 13.98 -2.59
N GLN A 42 3.69 14.08 -2.95
CA GLN A 42 3.04 13.07 -3.79
C GLN A 42 3.58 13.05 -5.22
N CYS A 43 3.99 14.21 -5.73
CA CYS A 43 4.54 14.34 -7.07
C CYS A 43 6.02 13.95 -7.11
N ASP A 44 6.78 14.33 -6.10
CA ASP A 44 8.21 14.02 -5.98
C ASP A 44 8.60 13.81 -4.51
N GLY A 45 8.65 12.55 -4.11
CA GLY A 45 9.08 12.16 -2.75
C GLY A 45 10.59 12.29 -2.50
N ARG A 46 11.39 12.73 -3.49
CA ARG A 46 12.84 12.91 -3.36
C ARG A 46 13.26 14.35 -3.14
N LEU A 47 12.31 15.28 -3.06
CA LEU A 47 12.60 16.69 -2.79
C LEU A 47 13.39 16.84 -1.49
N THR A 48 14.46 17.62 -1.55
CA THR A 48 15.14 18.07 -0.34
C THR A 48 14.23 19.01 0.44
N ASN A 49 14.46 19.12 1.74
CA ASN A 49 13.69 20.06 2.56
C ASN A 49 13.81 21.52 2.09
N ALA A 50 14.96 21.90 1.52
CA ALA A 50 15.18 23.25 0.99
C ALA A 50 14.32 23.50 -0.27
N GLU A 51 14.30 22.54 -1.19
CA GLU A 51 13.47 22.61 -2.41
C GLU A 51 11.98 22.63 -2.07
N LEU A 52 11.55 21.73 -1.17
CA LEU A 52 10.17 21.67 -0.71
C LEU A 52 9.75 23.01 -0.06
N ALA A 53 10.57 23.55 0.84
CA ALA A 53 10.30 24.81 1.51
C ALA A 53 10.13 25.97 0.51
N GLN A 54 10.99 26.02 -0.51
CA GLN A 54 10.90 27.01 -1.58
C GLN A 54 9.56 26.87 -2.35
N ARG A 55 9.17 25.64 -2.71
CA ARG A 55 7.93 25.39 -3.48
C ARG A 55 6.66 25.75 -2.70
N VAL A 56 6.65 25.50 -1.39
CA VAL A 56 5.48 25.80 -0.53
C VAL A 56 5.51 27.19 0.10
N GLY A 57 6.53 28.00 -0.21
CA GLY A 57 6.64 29.38 0.30
C GLY A 57 6.97 29.47 1.81
N LEU A 58 7.75 28.53 2.33
CA LEU A 58 8.22 28.50 3.71
C LEU A 58 9.73 28.62 3.79
N SER A 59 10.26 28.97 4.96
CA SER A 59 11.68 28.76 5.26
C SER A 59 11.93 27.30 5.68
N ALA A 60 13.18 26.84 5.56
CA ALA A 60 13.55 25.43 5.72
C ALA A 60 13.16 24.83 7.09
N ALA A 61 13.35 25.58 8.18
CA ALA A 61 13.08 25.06 9.52
C ALA A 61 11.58 24.82 9.81
N PRO A 62 10.64 25.74 9.54
CA PRO A 62 9.21 25.45 9.69
C PRO A 62 8.71 24.38 8.70
N CYS A 63 9.25 24.33 7.47
CA CYS A 63 8.91 23.26 6.52
C CYS A 63 9.28 21.89 7.08
N TRP A 64 10.51 21.73 7.57
CA TRP A 64 10.98 20.49 8.18
C TRP A 64 10.11 20.04 9.36
N ARG A 65 9.76 20.97 10.27
CA ARG A 65 8.90 20.65 11.43
C ARG A 65 7.53 20.13 11.00
N ARG A 66 6.95 20.70 9.92
CA ARG A 66 5.66 20.25 9.39
C ARG A 66 5.73 18.88 8.76
N VAL A 67 6.74 18.64 7.91
CA VAL A 67 6.95 17.30 7.33
C VAL A 67 7.07 16.26 8.44
N ARG A 68 7.87 16.54 9.46
CA ARG A 68 8.04 15.65 10.60
C ARG A 68 6.74 15.38 11.35
N ALA A 69 5.92 16.39 11.57
CA ALA A 69 4.61 16.25 12.21
C ALA A 69 3.66 15.40 11.35
N LEU A 70 3.69 15.55 10.02
CA LEU A 70 2.89 14.74 9.10
C LEU A 70 3.35 13.27 9.05
N GLU A 71 4.64 13.01 9.21
CA GLU A 71 5.20 11.67 9.34
C GLU A 71 4.82 11.04 10.69
N GLU A 72 5.04 11.76 11.79
CA GLU A 72 4.73 11.31 13.16
C GLU A 72 3.23 11.06 13.38
N SER A 73 2.37 11.86 12.76
CA SER A 73 0.91 11.65 12.79
C SER A 73 0.43 10.51 11.87
N GLY A 74 1.32 9.94 11.04
CA GLY A 74 0.98 8.89 10.09
C GLY A 74 0.19 9.35 8.86
N VAL A 75 0.02 10.65 8.63
CA VAL A 75 -0.53 11.21 7.39
C VAL A 75 0.38 10.86 6.22
N ILE A 76 1.69 11.03 6.38
CA ILE A 76 2.71 10.49 5.49
C ILE A 76 3.11 9.11 6.03
N LYS A 77 2.74 8.08 5.31
CA LYS A 77 3.03 6.68 5.69
C LYS A 77 4.44 6.23 5.35
N GLY A 78 5.12 6.96 4.46
CA GLY A 78 6.46 6.63 4.00
C GLY A 78 6.69 7.02 2.56
N TYR A 79 7.90 6.78 2.09
CA TYR A 79 8.35 7.06 0.72
C TYR A 79 8.77 5.75 0.07
N ARG A 80 8.33 5.51 -1.16
CA ARG A 80 8.64 4.28 -1.89
C ARG A 80 9.12 4.63 -3.31
N ALA A 81 10.08 3.87 -3.80
CA ALA A 81 10.43 3.89 -5.21
C ALA A 81 9.34 3.19 -6.01
N GLU A 82 8.91 3.80 -7.10
CA GLU A 82 8.07 3.13 -8.10
C GLU A 82 8.98 2.30 -9.00
N ILE A 83 8.72 1.00 -9.05
CA ILE A 83 9.55 0.03 -9.79
C ILE A 83 8.73 -0.52 -10.95
N ASP A 84 9.29 -0.42 -12.16
CA ASP A 84 8.74 -1.07 -13.34
C ASP A 84 8.86 -2.59 -13.19
N ARG A 85 7.72 -3.25 -12.93
CA ARG A 85 7.65 -4.68 -12.68
C ARG A 85 8.16 -5.53 -13.85
N GLN A 86 7.94 -5.08 -15.10
CA GLN A 86 8.37 -5.80 -16.29
C GLN A 86 9.90 -5.78 -16.40
N LYS A 87 10.54 -4.65 -16.09
CA LYS A 87 12.00 -4.53 -16.10
C LYS A 87 12.70 -5.38 -15.05
N VAL A 88 11.99 -5.78 -14.01
CA VAL A 88 12.51 -6.72 -12.99
C VAL A 88 11.99 -8.14 -13.18
N GLY A 89 11.36 -8.44 -14.33
CA GLY A 89 10.95 -9.79 -14.73
C GLY A 89 9.66 -10.29 -14.08
N LEU A 90 8.76 -9.40 -13.66
CA LEU A 90 7.44 -9.71 -13.14
C LEU A 90 6.37 -9.35 -14.19
N ASP A 91 6.25 -10.20 -15.22
CA ASP A 91 5.41 -9.92 -16.39
C ASP A 91 3.92 -10.10 -16.11
N VAL A 92 3.56 -11.01 -15.22
CA VAL A 92 2.16 -11.30 -14.88
C VAL A 92 1.71 -10.39 -13.73
N PHE A 93 0.57 -9.73 -13.95
CA PHE A 93 -0.19 -9.02 -12.92
C PHE A 93 -1.62 -9.55 -12.92
N ALA A 94 -2.08 -10.01 -11.78
CA ALA A 94 -3.39 -10.60 -11.63
C ALA A 94 -4.19 -9.96 -10.49
N PHE A 95 -5.48 -9.80 -10.71
CA PHE A 95 -6.46 -9.56 -9.66
C PHE A 95 -7.05 -10.90 -9.25
N VAL A 96 -6.85 -11.27 -8.01
CA VAL A 96 -7.32 -12.55 -7.46
C VAL A 96 -8.36 -12.26 -6.39
N ARG A 97 -9.57 -12.70 -6.67
CA ARG A 97 -10.67 -12.64 -5.73
C ARG A 97 -10.75 -13.96 -4.98
N LEU A 98 -10.63 -13.90 -3.65
CA LEU A 98 -10.83 -15.04 -2.77
C LEU A 98 -12.23 -14.97 -2.17
N ASP A 99 -12.91 -16.10 -2.15
CA ASP A 99 -14.13 -16.29 -1.38
C ASP A 99 -13.80 -17.12 -0.12
N ALA A 100 -14.06 -16.54 1.04
CA ALA A 100 -13.78 -17.16 2.33
C ALA A 100 -15.02 -17.14 3.21
N GLU A 101 -15.11 -18.09 4.15
CA GLU A 101 -16.23 -18.10 5.10
C GLU A 101 -16.21 -16.88 6.03
N ARG A 102 -17.34 -16.15 6.08
CA ARG A 102 -17.48 -14.91 6.85
C ARG A 102 -17.72 -15.11 8.35
N ASN A 103 -17.89 -16.33 8.81
CA ASN A 103 -18.58 -16.61 10.08
C ASN A 103 -17.69 -16.82 11.31
N ARG A 104 -16.36 -16.68 11.24
CA ARG A 104 -15.49 -16.85 12.41
C ARG A 104 -14.37 -15.81 12.38
N GLY A 105 -14.45 -14.81 13.24
CA GLY A 105 -13.46 -13.73 13.35
C GLY A 105 -12.01 -14.21 13.52
N ASP A 106 -11.79 -15.33 14.19
CA ASP A 106 -10.44 -15.88 14.38
C ASP A 106 -9.87 -16.46 13.08
N VAL A 107 -10.70 -17.11 12.27
CA VAL A 107 -10.27 -17.71 10.99
C VAL A 107 -10.00 -16.63 9.95
N THR A 108 -10.78 -15.55 9.96
CA THR A 108 -10.53 -14.38 9.09
C THR A 108 -9.19 -13.74 9.42
N ARG A 109 -8.84 -13.59 10.70
CA ARG A 109 -7.52 -13.06 11.11
C ARG A 109 -6.36 -13.95 10.67
N GLN A 110 -6.52 -15.27 10.78
CA GLN A 110 -5.50 -16.23 10.29
C GLN A 110 -5.28 -16.09 8.78
N LEU A 111 -6.36 -15.94 8.01
CA LEU A 111 -6.28 -15.72 6.58
C LEU A 111 -5.59 -14.38 6.25
N GLU A 112 -5.97 -13.29 6.94
CA GLU A 112 -5.33 -11.98 6.77
C GLU A 112 -3.83 -12.01 7.08
N GLU A 113 -3.45 -12.71 8.16
CA GLU A 113 -2.05 -12.87 8.54
C GLU A 113 -1.28 -13.72 7.53
N ALA A 114 -1.87 -14.81 7.05
CA ALA A 114 -1.28 -15.62 5.99
C ALA A 114 -1.05 -14.82 4.71
N ILE A 115 -2.06 -14.08 4.24
CA ILE A 115 -1.96 -13.23 3.04
C ILE A 115 -0.88 -12.16 3.21
N ARG A 116 -0.77 -11.56 4.39
CA ARG A 116 0.20 -10.48 4.68
C ARG A 116 1.66 -10.95 4.53
N ASN A 117 1.92 -12.23 4.72
CA ASN A 117 3.25 -12.82 4.62
C ASN A 117 3.60 -13.38 3.23
N ILE A 118 2.72 -13.23 2.23
CA ILE A 118 2.97 -13.70 0.87
C ILE A 118 3.60 -12.58 0.04
N PRO A 119 4.86 -12.71 -0.40
CA PRO A 119 5.57 -11.65 -1.11
C PRO A 119 5.01 -11.37 -2.52
N GLU A 120 4.40 -12.35 -3.17
CA GLU A 120 3.76 -12.19 -4.48
C GLU A 120 2.48 -11.34 -4.40
N VAL A 121 1.89 -11.21 -3.22
CA VAL A 121 0.70 -10.39 -2.97
C VAL A 121 1.14 -8.97 -2.62
N ILE A 122 1.03 -8.05 -3.57
CA ILE A 122 1.45 -6.66 -3.38
C ILE A 122 0.36 -5.77 -2.76
N SER A 123 -0.89 -6.21 -2.81
CA SER A 123 -2.04 -5.52 -2.20
C SER A 123 -3.15 -6.51 -1.90
N CYS A 124 -3.87 -6.29 -0.81
CA CYS A 124 -5.05 -7.06 -0.45
C CYS A 124 -6.10 -6.13 0.17
N HIS A 125 -7.34 -6.25 -0.30
CA HIS A 125 -8.48 -5.50 0.20
C HIS A 125 -9.60 -6.43 0.63
N TYR A 126 -10.19 -6.16 1.79
CA TYR A 126 -11.47 -6.74 2.16
C TYR A 126 -12.57 -6.00 1.42
N ILE A 127 -13.36 -6.71 0.61
CA ILE A 127 -14.35 -6.10 -0.28
C ILE A 127 -15.78 -6.46 0.12
N SER A 128 -16.71 -5.57 -0.20
CA SER A 128 -18.15 -5.85 -0.14
C SER A 128 -18.63 -6.43 -1.49
N GLY A 129 -19.62 -7.30 -1.47
CA GLY A 129 -20.18 -7.91 -2.68
C GLY A 129 -19.72 -9.34 -2.88
N ALA A 130 -19.48 -9.74 -4.13
CA ALA A 130 -19.02 -11.09 -4.47
C ALA A 130 -17.54 -11.25 -4.10
N GLY A 131 -17.24 -12.33 -3.38
CA GLY A 131 -15.91 -12.59 -2.79
C GLY A 131 -15.73 -11.89 -1.47
N THR A 132 -14.64 -12.22 -0.78
CA THR A 132 -14.32 -11.67 0.53
C THR A 132 -13.10 -10.77 0.46
N PHE A 133 -12.07 -11.19 -0.28
CA PHE A 133 -10.83 -10.45 -0.47
C PHE A 133 -10.51 -10.28 -1.94
N GLU A 134 -9.92 -9.15 -2.28
CA GLU A 134 -9.33 -8.91 -3.59
C GLU A 134 -7.85 -8.62 -3.43
N LEU A 135 -7.03 -9.48 -4.05
CA LEU A 135 -5.59 -9.43 -4.03
C LEU A 135 -5.06 -8.93 -5.36
N GLN A 136 -4.00 -8.15 -5.32
CA GLN A 136 -3.16 -7.85 -6.46
C GLN A 136 -1.90 -8.72 -6.36
N VAL A 137 -1.69 -9.57 -7.35
CA VAL A 137 -0.63 -10.56 -7.36
C VAL A 137 0.30 -10.31 -8.54
N VAL A 138 1.60 -10.41 -8.29
CA VAL A 138 2.62 -10.35 -9.35
C VAL A 138 3.31 -11.71 -9.46
N SER A 139 3.69 -12.07 -10.69
CA SER A 139 4.44 -13.30 -10.95
C SER A 139 5.31 -13.12 -12.18
N LYS A 140 6.34 -13.96 -12.29
CA LYS A 140 7.24 -13.96 -13.44
C LYS A 140 6.51 -14.30 -14.73
N ASP A 141 5.73 -15.38 -14.72
CA ASP A 141 5.02 -15.91 -15.88
C ASP A 141 3.73 -16.64 -15.42
N LEU A 142 2.92 -17.06 -16.40
CA LEU A 142 1.66 -17.76 -16.13
C LEU A 142 1.85 -19.14 -15.50
N ASN A 143 2.94 -19.85 -15.80
CA ASN A 143 3.22 -21.15 -15.19
C ASN A 143 3.54 -21.01 -13.72
N THR A 144 4.42 -20.06 -13.38
CA THR A 144 4.76 -19.71 -12.00
C THR A 144 3.51 -19.25 -11.23
N PHE A 145 2.67 -18.40 -11.85
CA PHE A 145 1.41 -17.99 -11.25
C PHE A 145 0.48 -19.18 -11.00
N SER A 146 0.35 -20.11 -11.97
CA SER A 146 -0.53 -21.28 -11.84
C SER A 146 -0.07 -22.22 -10.72
N GLN A 147 1.25 -22.40 -10.54
CA GLN A 147 1.79 -23.15 -9.40
C GLN A 147 1.49 -22.43 -8.08
N PHE A 148 1.78 -21.15 -8.01
CA PHE A 148 1.51 -20.32 -6.83
C PHE A 148 0.02 -20.37 -6.43
N ALA A 149 -0.89 -20.26 -7.39
CA ALA A 149 -2.33 -20.30 -7.10
C ALA A 149 -2.75 -21.65 -6.50
N ARG A 150 -2.24 -22.79 -7.05
CA ARG A 150 -2.55 -24.12 -6.52
C ARG A 150 -1.87 -24.42 -5.20
N ASP A 151 -0.60 -24.07 -5.07
CA ASP A 151 0.22 -24.53 -3.94
C ASP A 151 0.09 -23.60 -2.73
N VAL A 152 -0.25 -22.32 -2.96
CA VAL A 152 -0.34 -21.31 -1.91
C VAL A 152 -1.77 -20.81 -1.73
N LEU A 153 -2.35 -20.18 -2.76
CA LEU A 153 -3.62 -19.46 -2.58
C LEU A 153 -4.81 -20.38 -2.26
N LEU A 154 -4.92 -21.53 -2.92
CA LEU A 154 -5.98 -22.50 -2.65
C LEU A 154 -5.79 -23.25 -1.32
N ASN A 155 -4.58 -23.22 -0.77
CA ASN A 155 -4.27 -23.83 0.54
C ASN A 155 -4.35 -22.83 1.71
N LEU A 156 -4.71 -21.59 1.44
CA LEU A 156 -4.94 -20.61 2.50
C LEU A 156 -6.11 -21.03 3.40
N PRO A 157 -6.05 -20.73 4.70
CA PRO A 157 -7.07 -21.12 5.65
C PRO A 157 -8.43 -20.52 5.23
N ASN A 158 -9.46 -21.39 5.20
CA ASN A 158 -10.84 -20.99 4.98
C ASN A 158 -11.19 -20.42 3.60
N VAL A 159 -10.30 -20.56 2.61
CA VAL A 159 -10.61 -20.23 1.22
C VAL A 159 -11.52 -21.31 0.61
N LYS A 160 -12.62 -20.88 0.02
CA LYS A 160 -13.60 -21.75 -0.65
C LYS A 160 -13.43 -21.77 -2.15
N ASP A 161 -13.16 -20.60 -2.70
CA ASP A 161 -13.05 -20.41 -4.15
C ASP A 161 -12.10 -19.28 -4.48
N LEU A 162 -11.58 -19.31 -5.69
CA LEU A 162 -10.61 -18.39 -6.21
C LEU A 162 -10.95 -18.02 -7.66
N HIS A 163 -11.14 -16.72 -7.88
CA HIS A 163 -11.36 -16.17 -9.21
C HIS A 163 -10.19 -15.27 -9.60
N THR A 164 -9.59 -15.57 -10.75
CA THR A 164 -8.44 -14.81 -11.25
C THR A 164 -8.80 -14.04 -12.51
N SER A 165 -8.41 -12.78 -12.56
CA SER A 165 -8.44 -11.92 -13.74
C SER A 165 -7.05 -11.38 -14.01
N PHE A 166 -6.50 -11.61 -15.19
CA PHE A 166 -5.20 -11.08 -15.57
C PHE A 166 -5.33 -9.68 -16.14
N SER A 167 -4.41 -8.80 -15.73
CA SER A 167 -4.29 -7.49 -16.34
C SER A 167 -3.73 -7.64 -17.76
N LEU A 168 -4.46 -7.12 -18.75
CA LEU A 168 -4.00 -7.06 -20.14
C LEU A 168 -3.16 -5.83 -20.42
N GLY A 169 -3.17 -4.84 -19.52
CA GLY A 169 -2.41 -3.62 -19.62
C GLY A 169 -2.84 -2.63 -18.55
N GLU A 170 -1.93 -1.76 -18.15
CA GLU A 170 -2.21 -0.69 -17.21
C GLU A 170 -2.63 0.57 -17.97
N VAL A 171 -3.84 1.03 -17.73
CA VAL A 171 -4.37 2.27 -18.34
C VAL A 171 -3.96 3.51 -17.54
N LYS A 172 -3.86 3.35 -16.22
CA LYS A 172 -3.45 4.40 -15.30
C LYS A 172 -2.77 3.78 -14.10
N ALA A 173 -1.53 4.16 -13.87
CA ALA A 173 -0.81 3.80 -12.65
C ALA A 173 -1.45 4.43 -11.41
N SER A 174 -1.15 3.88 -10.23
CA SER A 174 -1.55 4.50 -8.97
C SER A 174 -1.01 5.92 -8.90
N GLY A 175 -1.89 6.88 -8.93
CA GLY A 175 -1.54 8.31 -8.95
C GLY A 175 -1.64 8.96 -7.58
N ALA A 176 -1.28 10.24 -7.56
CA ALA A 176 -1.46 11.08 -6.38
C ALA A 176 -2.94 11.15 -5.98
N LEU A 177 -3.19 11.17 -4.68
CA LEU A 177 -4.54 11.39 -4.15
C LEU A 177 -5.04 12.78 -4.54
N PRO A 178 -6.32 12.97 -4.89
CA PRO A 178 -6.89 14.26 -5.24
C PRO A 178 -7.10 15.12 -3.98
N LEU A 179 -5.99 15.59 -3.39
CA LEU A 179 -6.03 16.42 -2.21
C LEU A 179 -6.56 17.81 -2.58
N ARG A 180 -7.68 18.19 -1.97
CA ARG A 180 -8.25 19.53 -2.12
C ARG A 180 -8.21 20.23 -0.76
N VAL A 181 -7.70 21.45 -0.75
CA VAL A 181 -7.89 22.33 0.40
C VAL A 181 -9.40 22.59 0.49
N SER A 182 -10.05 22.09 1.52
CA SER A 182 -11.44 22.50 1.81
C SER A 182 -11.44 24.00 2.07
N ARG A 183 -12.21 24.74 1.26
CA ARG A 183 -12.42 26.17 1.44
C ARG A 183 -13.24 26.43 2.70
#